data_d73a59e23961548688b153d4e70ccdca
#
_entry.id   d73a59e23961548688b153d4e70ccdca
#
_cell.length_a   1.000
_cell.length_b   1.000
_cell.length_c   1.000
_cell.angle_alpha   90.00
_cell.angle_beta   90.00
_cell.angle_gamma   90.00
#
_symmetry.space_group_name_H-M   'P 1'
#
loop_
_entity.id
_entity.type
_entity.pdbx_description
1 polymer ?
#
loop_
_entity_poly.entity_id
_entity_poly.type
_entity_poly.pdbx_seq_one_letter_code
_entity_poly.pdbx_strand_id
1 'polypeptide(L)'
;MVYEIEYSKRRKTVGILVERDRRVIVKAPEGFPASRIQEIVEKKKDWIEEKVNDTYKYPVQPCKKEFVSGESMMLMGRNCTLIVVDENIRGIKYDGFTFRISKNNQERAHNLFVSWYKKYALSQIEPMAKSFAQRLGVTYNGCSVTDTMKYRWAS
;
A
#
# COMPACT_ATOMS: atom_id res chain seq x y z
N MET A 1 2.18 19.54 16.80
CA MET A 1 2.40 18.48 15.80
C MET A 1 2.05 17.14 16.41
N VAL A 2 1.32 16.28 15.69
CA VAL A 2 0.96 14.92 16.15
C VAL A 2 2.02 13.94 15.66
N TYR A 3 2.55 13.11 16.55
CA TYR A 3 3.52 12.05 16.20
C TYR A 3 3.35 10.84 17.13
N GLU A 4 3.73 9.68 16.64
CA GLU A 4 3.74 8.41 17.38
C GLU A 4 5.17 8.09 17.86
N ILE A 5 5.32 7.47 19.02
CA ILE A 5 6.63 7.06 19.53
C ILE A 5 6.71 5.53 19.56
N GLU A 6 7.72 4.98 18.85
CA GLU A 6 8.06 3.56 18.87
C GLU A 6 9.36 3.36 19.63
N TYR A 7 9.31 2.65 20.76
CA TYR A 7 10.50 2.26 21.53
C TYR A 7 11.06 0.91 21.06
N SER A 8 12.39 0.79 21.05
CA SER A 8 13.07 -0.45 20.65
C SER A 8 14.35 -0.70 21.44
N LYS A 9 14.51 -1.90 21.99
CA LYS A 9 15.73 -2.38 22.69
C LYS A 9 16.97 -2.40 21.79
N ARG A 10 16.78 -2.55 20.48
CA ARG A 10 17.89 -2.66 19.52
C ARG A 10 18.45 -1.30 19.08
N ARG A 11 17.72 -0.23 19.30
CA ARG A 11 18.15 1.10 18.85
C ARG A 11 19.05 1.78 19.88
N LYS A 12 20.04 2.52 19.39
CA LYS A 12 20.93 3.36 20.20
C LYS A 12 20.70 4.86 19.97
N THR A 13 19.94 5.21 18.94
CA THR A 13 19.71 6.62 18.53
C THR A 13 18.24 6.89 18.28
N VAL A 14 17.81 8.13 18.46
CA VAL A 14 16.49 8.62 18.09
C VAL A 14 16.47 8.91 16.58
N GLY A 15 15.42 8.50 15.89
CA GLY A 15 15.21 8.81 14.48
C GLY A 15 13.78 9.25 14.24
N ILE A 16 13.58 10.23 13.37
CA ILE A 16 12.26 10.68 12.93
C ILE A 16 12.00 10.14 11.54
N LEU A 17 10.85 9.53 11.34
CA LEU A 17 10.41 8.97 10.07
C LEU A 17 9.05 9.58 9.70
N VAL A 18 8.93 10.03 8.47
CA VAL A 18 7.64 10.40 7.88
C VAL A 18 7.23 9.27 6.93
N GLU A 19 6.15 8.60 7.27
CA GLU A 19 5.59 7.50 6.48
C GLU A 19 4.90 8.01 5.21
N ARG A 20 4.57 7.10 4.29
CA ARG A 20 3.88 7.45 3.04
C ARG A 20 2.48 8.01 3.25
N ASP A 21 1.84 7.67 4.35
CA ASP A 21 0.53 8.18 4.78
C ASP A 21 0.64 9.49 5.56
N ARG A 22 1.84 10.12 5.56
CA ARG A 22 2.17 11.37 6.26
C ARG A 22 2.18 11.28 7.79
N ARG A 23 2.04 10.07 8.36
CA ARG A 23 2.24 9.91 9.80
C ARG A 23 3.70 10.14 10.17
N VAL A 24 3.91 10.82 11.28
CA VAL A 24 5.24 11.08 11.82
C VAL A 24 5.49 10.07 12.94
N ILE A 25 6.53 9.25 12.78
CA ILE A 25 6.93 8.24 13.77
C ILE A 25 8.31 8.57 14.31
N VAL A 26 8.41 8.68 15.61
CA VAL A 26 9.70 8.85 16.29
C VAL A 26 10.13 7.52 16.87
N LYS A 27 11.23 6.97 16.34
CA LYS A 27 11.80 5.71 16.83
C LYS A 27 12.90 6.01 17.83
N ALA A 28 12.74 5.56 19.06
CA ALA A 28 13.66 5.85 20.17
C ALA A 28 14.17 4.57 20.85
N PRO A 29 15.35 4.61 21.51
CA PRO A 29 15.79 3.55 22.43
C PRO A 29 14.80 3.37 23.58
N GLU A 30 14.67 2.15 24.09
CA GLU A 30 13.89 1.91 25.28
C GLU A 30 14.43 2.70 26.49
N GLY A 31 13.56 3.32 27.26
CA GLY A 31 13.93 4.19 28.38
C GLY A 31 14.40 5.60 28.01
N PHE A 32 14.39 5.96 26.71
CA PHE A 32 14.75 7.33 26.32
C PHE A 32 13.68 8.33 26.77
N PRO A 33 14.06 9.44 27.47
CA PRO A 33 13.09 10.36 28.08
C PRO A 33 12.19 11.04 27.03
N ALA A 34 10.88 11.05 27.27
CA ALA A 34 9.91 11.68 26.39
C ALA A 34 10.13 13.19 26.21
N SER A 35 10.61 13.89 27.27
CA SER A 35 10.97 15.31 27.21
C SER A 35 12.08 15.58 26.17
N ARG A 36 13.08 14.72 26.12
CA ARG A 36 14.15 14.80 25.11
C ARG A 36 13.66 14.51 23.70
N ILE A 37 12.71 13.58 23.55
CA ILE A 37 12.08 13.32 22.24
C ILE A 37 11.36 14.58 21.78
N GLN A 38 10.61 15.24 22.65
CA GLN A 38 9.89 16.47 22.35
C GLN A 38 10.85 17.59 21.90
N GLU A 39 11.97 17.79 22.59
CA GLU A 39 13.01 18.75 22.19
C GLU A 39 13.56 18.45 20.79
N ILE A 40 13.82 17.18 20.48
CA ILE A 40 14.35 16.75 19.19
C ILE A 40 13.31 17.00 18.08
N VAL A 41 12.04 16.68 18.33
CA VAL A 41 10.95 16.90 17.36
C VAL A 41 10.78 18.40 17.12
N GLU A 42 10.79 19.24 18.16
CA GLU A 42 10.67 20.69 18.02
C GLU A 42 11.83 21.29 17.20
N LYS A 43 13.06 20.87 17.47
CA LYS A 43 14.23 21.28 16.67
C LYS A 43 14.18 20.86 15.19
N LYS A 44 13.40 19.83 14.87
CA LYS A 44 13.25 19.29 13.50
C LYS A 44 11.90 19.62 12.88
N LYS A 45 11.13 20.50 13.50
CA LYS A 45 9.77 20.83 13.11
C LYS A 45 9.68 21.26 11.64
N ASP A 46 10.51 22.21 11.21
CA ASP A 46 10.50 22.73 9.84
C ASP A 46 10.79 21.62 8.82
N TRP A 47 11.76 20.77 9.12
CA TRP A 47 12.10 19.62 8.28
C TRP A 47 10.94 18.61 8.22
N ILE A 48 10.26 18.37 9.36
CA ILE A 48 9.10 17.44 9.39
C ILE A 48 7.96 18.02 8.56
N GLU A 49 7.67 19.32 8.72
CA GLU A 49 6.62 20.01 7.96
C GLU A 49 6.92 19.99 6.45
N GLU A 50 8.16 20.26 6.05
CA GLU A 50 8.59 20.12 4.67
C GLU A 50 8.31 18.70 4.14
N LYS A 51 8.67 17.67 4.91
CA LYS A 51 8.48 16.28 4.50
C LYS A 51 7.01 15.84 4.48
N VAL A 52 6.21 16.28 5.44
CA VAL A 52 4.76 16.01 5.47
C VAL A 52 4.06 16.68 4.29
N ASN A 53 4.51 17.87 3.88
CA ASN A 53 3.94 18.64 2.78
C ASN A 53 4.53 18.30 1.40
N ASP A 54 5.54 17.44 1.34
CA ASP A 54 6.14 16.97 0.08
C ASP A 54 5.15 16.10 -0.70
N THR A 55 4.34 16.73 -1.55
CA THR A 55 3.32 16.06 -2.38
C THR A 55 3.92 15.19 -3.48
N TYR A 56 5.18 15.40 -3.84
CA TYR A 56 5.89 14.60 -4.84
C TYR A 56 6.28 13.23 -4.29
N LYS A 57 6.75 13.20 -3.05
CA LYS A 57 7.20 11.97 -2.38
C LYS A 57 6.07 11.28 -1.62
N TYR A 58 5.13 12.07 -1.11
CA TYR A 58 3.98 11.62 -0.34
C TYR A 58 2.69 12.17 -0.98
N PRO A 59 2.26 11.59 -2.11
CA PRO A 59 1.03 12.02 -2.75
C PRO A 59 -0.14 11.93 -1.77
N VAL A 60 -1.08 12.86 -1.91
CA VAL A 60 -2.32 12.81 -1.11
C VAL A 60 -2.93 11.43 -1.29
N GLN A 61 -3.23 10.76 -0.17
CA GLN A 61 -3.86 9.44 -0.26
C GLN A 61 -5.17 9.57 -1.05
N PRO A 62 -5.39 8.71 -2.04
CA PRO A 62 -6.66 8.70 -2.75
C PRO A 62 -7.80 8.45 -1.73
N CYS A 63 -8.92 9.11 -1.94
CA CYS A 63 -10.11 8.89 -1.12
C CYS A 63 -10.38 7.39 -0.97
N LYS A 64 -10.75 6.99 0.25
CA LYS A 64 -11.09 5.60 0.54
C LYS A 64 -12.19 5.16 -0.43
N LYS A 65 -11.98 4.02 -1.08
CA LYS A 65 -12.95 3.44 -2.00
C LYS A 65 -14.23 3.03 -1.26
N GLU A 66 -15.38 3.43 -1.80
CA GLU A 66 -16.69 3.09 -1.27
C GLU A 66 -17.29 1.85 -1.93
N PHE A 67 -16.70 1.44 -3.06
CA PHE A 67 -17.12 0.31 -3.88
C PHE A 67 -18.59 0.40 -4.35
N VAL A 68 -18.93 1.56 -4.88
CA VAL A 68 -20.26 1.86 -5.47
C VAL A 68 -20.20 1.84 -6.99
N SER A 69 -21.38 1.66 -7.62
CA SER A 69 -21.47 1.71 -9.09
C SER A 69 -21.03 3.07 -9.63
N GLY A 70 -20.23 3.04 -10.71
CA GLY A 70 -19.62 4.23 -11.30
C GLY A 70 -18.22 4.55 -10.75
N GLU A 71 -17.79 3.92 -9.66
CA GLU A 71 -16.48 4.16 -9.12
C GLU A 71 -15.37 3.61 -10.04
N SER A 72 -14.30 4.39 -10.20
CA SER A 72 -13.17 4.03 -11.05
C SER A 72 -12.21 3.09 -10.34
N MET A 73 -11.90 1.96 -10.94
CA MET A 73 -10.92 0.98 -10.49
C MET A 73 -9.76 0.93 -11.50
N MET A 74 -8.55 1.21 -11.05
CA MET A 74 -7.38 1.21 -11.95
C MET A 74 -6.85 -0.20 -12.17
N LEU A 75 -6.65 -0.57 -13.45
CA LEU A 75 -6.00 -1.81 -13.84
C LEU A 75 -5.01 -1.55 -14.97
N MET A 76 -3.74 -1.89 -14.77
CA MET A 76 -2.67 -1.73 -15.79
C MET A 76 -2.64 -0.34 -16.42
N GLY A 77 -2.80 0.72 -15.61
CA GLY A 77 -2.82 2.12 -16.05
C GLY A 77 -4.13 2.58 -16.71
N ARG A 78 -5.16 1.73 -16.76
CA ARG A 78 -6.49 2.07 -17.31
C ARG A 78 -7.51 2.19 -16.18
N ASN A 79 -8.42 3.15 -16.33
CA ASN A 79 -9.57 3.28 -15.44
C ASN A 79 -10.69 2.36 -15.94
N CYS A 80 -11.09 1.43 -15.09
CA CYS A 80 -12.20 0.51 -15.32
C CYS A 80 -13.36 0.90 -14.40
N THR A 81 -14.58 0.83 -14.87
CA THR A 81 -15.75 1.19 -14.06
C THR A 81 -16.21 0.01 -13.20
N LEU A 82 -16.51 0.27 -11.93
CA LEU A 82 -17.17 -0.71 -11.07
C LEU A 82 -18.69 -0.64 -11.27
N ILE A 83 -19.33 -1.80 -11.40
CA ILE A 83 -20.79 -1.97 -11.44
C ILE A 83 -21.20 -2.91 -10.32
N VAL A 84 -22.03 -2.43 -9.41
CA VAL A 84 -22.67 -3.24 -8.38
C VAL A 84 -23.99 -3.75 -8.95
N VAL A 85 -24.19 -5.05 -8.94
CA VAL A 85 -25.37 -5.71 -9.52
C VAL A 85 -26.12 -6.49 -8.44
N ASP A 86 -27.43 -6.65 -8.63
CA ASP A 86 -28.27 -7.46 -7.72
C ASP A 86 -28.12 -8.97 -7.97
N GLU A 87 -27.53 -9.35 -9.11
CA GLU A 87 -27.24 -10.75 -9.44
C GLU A 87 -26.22 -11.36 -8.45
N ASN A 88 -26.41 -12.65 -8.15
CA ASN A 88 -25.48 -13.37 -7.27
C ASN A 88 -24.20 -13.74 -8.03
N ILE A 89 -23.23 -12.83 -8.03
CA ILE A 89 -21.91 -13.04 -8.62
C ILE A 89 -20.94 -13.53 -7.52
N ARG A 90 -20.29 -14.66 -7.76
CA ARG A 90 -19.25 -15.16 -6.88
C ARG A 90 -17.95 -14.38 -7.09
N GLY A 91 -17.55 -13.57 -6.12
CA GLY A 91 -16.32 -12.76 -6.17
C GLY A 91 -16.47 -11.56 -7.10
N ILE A 92 -15.46 -11.32 -7.94
CA ILE A 92 -15.41 -10.21 -8.89
C ILE A 92 -15.36 -10.79 -10.31
N LYS A 93 -16.19 -10.28 -11.22
CA LYS A 93 -16.10 -10.51 -12.65
C LYS A 93 -15.51 -9.30 -13.35
N TYR A 94 -14.63 -9.54 -14.30
CA TYR A 94 -14.00 -8.52 -15.13
C TYR A 94 -14.12 -8.91 -16.61
N ASP A 95 -14.59 -7.99 -17.44
CA ASP A 95 -14.86 -8.24 -18.87
C ASP A 95 -13.88 -7.52 -19.81
N GLY A 96 -12.82 -6.93 -19.28
CA GLY A 96 -11.84 -6.14 -20.03
C GLY A 96 -11.99 -4.62 -19.84
N PHE A 97 -13.17 -4.15 -19.42
CA PHE A 97 -13.50 -2.74 -19.26
C PHE A 97 -14.18 -2.42 -17.93
N THR A 98 -14.99 -3.35 -17.44
CA THR A 98 -15.80 -3.16 -16.23
C THR A 98 -15.54 -4.26 -15.21
N PHE A 99 -15.58 -3.87 -13.96
CA PHE A 99 -15.65 -4.79 -12.82
C PHE A 99 -17.09 -4.91 -12.37
N ARG A 100 -17.54 -6.14 -12.14
CA ARG A 100 -18.87 -6.41 -11.59
C ARG A 100 -18.76 -7.15 -10.27
N ILE A 101 -19.50 -6.68 -9.29
CA ILE A 101 -19.59 -7.29 -7.96
C ILE A 101 -21.07 -7.38 -7.55
N SER A 102 -21.45 -8.45 -6.88
CA SER A 102 -22.77 -8.55 -6.27
C SER A 102 -22.91 -7.57 -5.12
N LYS A 103 -24.10 -6.96 -4.98
CA LYS A 103 -24.47 -6.09 -3.85
C LYS A 103 -24.23 -6.77 -2.49
N ASN A 104 -24.50 -8.06 -2.39
CA ASN A 104 -24.26 -8.86 -1.17
C ASN A 104 -22.75 -8.98 -0.81
N ASN A 105 -21.87 -8.68 -1.73
CA ASN A 105 -20.41 -8.74 -1.55
C ASN A 105 -19.79 -7.36 -1.32
N GLN A 106 -20.57 -6.28 -1.37
CA GLN A 106 -20.08 -4.90 -1.31
C GLN A 106 -19.30 -4.60 -0.04
N GLU A 107 -19.79 -5.05 1.13
CA GLU A 107 -19.09 -4.87 2.41
C GLU A 107 -17.70 -5.52 2.44
N ARG A 108 -17.51 -6.61 1.69
CA ARG A 108 -16.24 -7.33 1.57
C ARG A 108 -15.48 -6.98 0.30
N ALA A 109 -15.94 -5.97 -0.44
CA ALA A 109 -15.39 -5.60 -1.74
C ALA A 109 -13.89 -5.35 -1.70
N HIS A 110 -13.40 -4.64 -0.68
CA HIS A 110 -11.96 -4.38 -0.52
C HIS A 110 -11.14 -5.69 -0.56
N ASN A 111 -11.48 -6.66 0.27
CA ASN A 111 -10.75 -7.92 0.35
C ASN A 111 -10.87 -8.76 -0.94
N LEU A 112 -12.04 -8.70 -1.58
CA LEU A 112 -12.26 -9.35 -2.86
C LEU A 112 -11.40 -8.72 -3.97
N PHE A 113 -11.31 -7.39 -4.01
CA PHE A 113 -10.43 -6.70 -4.95
C PHE A 113 -8.96 -6.97 -4.69
N VAL A 114 -8.50 -6.94 -3.45
CA VAL A 114 -7.12 -7.32 -3.10
C VAL A 114 -6.79 -8.73 -3.59
N SER A 115 -7.66 -9.70 -3.31
CA SER A 115 -7.47 -11.09 -3.76
C SER A 115 -7.50 -11.20 -5.28
N TRP A 116 -8.40 -10.49 -5.95
CA TRP A 116 -8.52 -10.48 -7.40
C TRP A 116 -7.28 -9.88 -8.05
N TYR A 117 -6.82 -8.71 -7.59
CA TYR A 117 -5.61 -8.06 -8.10
C TYR A 117 -4.37 -8.91 -7.91
N LYS A 118 -4.22 -9.58 -6.77
CA LYS A 118 -3.10 -10.52 -6.53
C LYS A 118 -3.09 -11.65 -7.54
N LYS A 119 -4.23 -12.29 -7.78
CA LYS A 119 -4.36 -13.36 -8.77
C LYS A 119 -4.07 -12.86 -10.18
N TYR A 120 -4.64 -11.72 -10.54
CA TYR A 120 -4.43 -11.12 -11.85
C TYR A 120 -2.94 -10.75 -12.06
N ALA A 121 -2.32 -10.07 -11.10
CA ALA A 121 -0.90 -9.73 -11.17
C ALA A 121 -0.03 -10.98 -11.32
N LEU A 122 -0.28 -12.03 -10.55
CA LEU A 122 0.46 -13.28 -10.63
C LEU A 122 0.32 -13.91 -12.03
N SER A 123 -0.88 -13.94 -12.61
CA SER A 123 -1.11 -14.46 -13.96
C SER A 123 -0.36 -13.68 -15.05
N GLN A 124 -0.08 -12.40 -14.83
CA GLN A 124 0.71 -11.59 -15.76
C GLN A 124 2.22 -11.74 -15.54
N ILE A 125 2.65 -11.78 -14.28
CA ILE A 125 4.07 -11.78 -13.90
C ILE A 125 4.71 -13.15 -14.12
N GLU A 126 4.02 -14.24 -13.84
CA GLU A 126 4.59 -15.59 -13.89
C GLU A 126 5.05 -16.00 -15.29
N PRO A 127 4.28 -15.78 -16.38
CA PRO A 127 4.78 -16.04 -17.74
C PRO A 127 5.99 -15.18 -18.11
N MET A 128 6.00 -13.91 -17.69
CA MET A 128 7.12 -12.99 -17.93
C MET A 128 8.38 -13.48 -17.19
N ALA A 129 8.26 -13.80 -15.91
CA ALA A 129 9.37 -14.33 -15.11
C ALA A 129 9.95 -15.60 -15.72
N LYS A 130 9.09 -16.52 -16.17
CA LYS A 130 9.52 -17.75 -16.87
C LYS A 130 10.28 -17.45 -18.15
N SER A 131 9.79 -16.51 -18.96
CA SER A 131 10.46 -16.11 -20.21
C SER A 131 11.83 -15.50 -19.94
N PHE A 132 11.96 -14.61 -18.94
CA PHE A 132 13.24 -14.02 -18.57
C PHE A 132 14.19 -15.05 -17.98
N ALA A 133 13.73 -15.96 -17.12
CA ALA A 133 14.55 -17.02 -16.56
C ALA A 133 15.16 -17.90 -17.67
N GLN A 134 14.39 -18.27 -18.66
CA GLN A 134 14.88 -19.03 -19.84
C GLN A 134 15.95 -18.25 -20.61
N ARG A 135 15.73 -16.95 -20.85
CA ARG A 135 16.68 -16.09 -21.57
C ARG A 135 18.01 -15.91 -20.81
N LEU A 136 17.96 -15.88 -19.49
CA LEU A 136 19.11 -15.70 -18.61
C LEU A 136 19.80 -17.03 -18.24
N GLY A 137 19.20 -18.18 -18.58
CA GLY A 137 19.71 -19.48 -18.19
C GLY A 137 19.66 -19.76 -16.69
N VAL A 138 18.71 -19.13 -15.96
CA VAL A 138 18.55 -19.29 -14.51
C VAL A 138 17.25 -19.97 -14.16
N THR A 139 17.18 -20.52 -12.95
CA THR A 139 15.96 -21.11 -12.38
C THR A 139 15.49 -20.24 -11.22
N TYR A 140 14.19 -20.23 -10.95
CA TYR A 140 13.58 -19.56 -9.81
C TYR A 140 12.51 -20.45 -9.17
N ASN A 141 12.28 -20.27 -7.86
CA ASN A 141 11.38 -21.14 -7.08
C ASN A 141 9.90 -20.80 -7.24
N GLY A 142 9.57 -19.63 -7.82
CA GLY A 142 8.19 -19.19 -8.03
C GLY A 142 8.03 -17.69 -7.85
N CYS A 143 6.80 -17.21 -8.14
CA CYS A 143 6.41 -15.82 -7.95
C CYS A 143 5.32 -15.71 -6.88
N SER A 144 5.38 -14.67 -6.08
CA SER A 144 4.31 -14.31 -5.15
C SER A 144 4.00 -12.82 -5.21
N VAL A 145 2.76 -12.44 -4.92
CA VAL A 145 2.32 -11.05 -4.90
C VAL A 145 1.86 -10.71 -3.50
N THR A 146 2.43 -9.66 -2.92
CA THR A 146 2.05 -9.13 -1.61
C THR A 146 1.45 -7.74 -1.74
N ASP A 147 0.51 -7.39 -0.86
CA ASP A 147 -0.06 -6.06 -0.68
C ASP A 147 0.56 -5.30 0.50
N THR A 148 1.42 -5.97 1.28
CA THR A 148 2.05 -5.41 2.48
C THR A 148 3.53 -5.16 2.24
N MET A 149 3.87 -4.08 1.55
CA MET A 149 5.25 -3.62 1.46
C MET A 149 5.58 -2.71 2.64
N LYS A 150 6.25 -3.26 3.66
CA LYS A 150 6.73 -2.49 4.82
C LYS A 150 7.97 -1.65 4.51
N TYR A 151 8.72 -1.99 3.47
CA TYR A 151 9.97 -1.34 3.12
C TYR A 151 9.94 -0.86 1.67
N ARG A 152 10.68 0.23 1.39
CA ARG A 152 10.79 0.82 0.05
C ARG A 152 11.37 -0.17 -0.97
N TRP A 153 12.23 -1.05 -0.52
CA TRP A 153 12.89 -2.10 -1.28
C TRP A 153 12.69 -3.43 -0.54
N ALA A 154 12.03 -4.37 -1.17
CA ALA A 154 11.90 -5.74 -0.70
C ALA A 154 12.26 -6.64 -1.88
N SER A 155 13.18 -7.53 -1.65
CA SER A 155 13.54 -8.64 -2.54
C SER A 155 13.17 -9.96 -1.86
#